data_5b1281c15065e3613185343a5d6a28da
#
_entry.id   5b1281c15065e3613185343a5d6a28da
#
_cell.length_a   1.000
_cell.length_b   1.000
_cell.length_c   1.000
_cell.angle_alpha   90.00
_cell.angle_beta   90.00
_cell.angle_gamma   90.00
#
_symmetry.space_group_name_H-M   'P 1'
#
loop_
_entity.id
_entity.type
_entity.pdbx_description
1 polymer ?
#
loop_
_entity_poly.entity_id
_entity_poly.type
_entity_poly.pdbx_seq_one_letter_code
_entity_poly.pdbx_strand_id
1 'polypeptide(L)'
;MKARLQSLLYGLRLLLATLSLGIGTGLVGIACHYLLEGVQGLAFGQDKGDLLQHFHHAGGFRRFLVLGVTGVLAAGFWYILQRRYKILSIRRQIDLAGDREPAFLAHLLHAGMQVAIVGAGASVGKEGAPREVGTLLAGRLGKAFSLAIKERKILIACGAGAGLAAVYQVPFASGLFVFETLGLAYSWQNLLLVLSSTYLATWVAQPIVWHGSIYHMSLVHWSASSFLQAILIALLVTPFALGFRSLAKRAGRKRRKDGTILWALPLAFLVLGSLAVFFPIFMGNGQVLAQILLSSQSIPYLPLTLAVKGLLVYLLLRNGAYGGTLTPSFALGIGSGYLVTLLMTVVGIHLDPALGMLLGATVFLGTTLQAPLTAIALSLGFTGQSLSLTIPLVLATGVSYVIRMRWEKR
;
A
#
# COMPACT_ATOMS: atom_id res chain seq x y z
N MET A 1 -4.05 -42.84 21.80
CA MET A 1 -5.05 -41.87 22.33
C MET A 1 -4.41 -40.56 22.77
N LYS A 2 -3.43 -40.51 23.67
CA LYS A 2 -2.75 -39.28 24.15
C LYS A 2 -2.15 -38.40 23.01
N ALA A 3 -1.41 -38.99 22.05
CA ALA A 3 -0.79 -38.23 20.96
C ALA A 3 -1.82 -37.57 20.04
N ARG A 4 -2.95 -38.25 19.77
CA ARG A 4 -4.04 -37.70 18.94
C ARG A 4 -4.75 -36.55 19.63
N LEU A 5 -4.94 -36.64 20.94
CA LEU A 5 -5.50 -35.54 21.75
C LEU A 5 -4.56 -34.33 21.79
N GLN A 6 -3.25 -34.55 21.94
CA GLN A 6 -2.26 -33.47 21.95
C GLN A 6 -2.24 -32.76 20.59
N SER A 7 -2.31 -33.48 19.46
CA SER A 7 -2.39 -32.91 18.11
C SER A 7 -3.66 -32.08 17.93
N LEU A 8 -4.81 -32.56 18.40
CA LEU A 8 -6.08 -31.82 18.34
C LEU A 8 -6.03 -30.53 19.15
N LEU A 9 -5.52 -30.60 20.40
CA LEU A 9 -5.35 -29.43 21.25
C LEU A 9 -4.39 -28.41 20.64
N TYR A 10 -3.33 -28.84 19.97
CA TYR A 10 -2.40 -27.97 19.28
C TYR A 10 -3.07 -27.29 18.06
N GLY A 11 -3.81 -28.04 17.26
CA GLY A 11 -4.60 -27.50 16.16
C GLY A 11 -5.62 -26.46 16.63
N LEU A 12 -6.29 -26.71 17.74
CA LEU A 12 -7.23 -25.76 18.34
C LEU A 12 -6.52 -24.46 18.81
N ARG A 13 -5.34 -24.55 19.43
CA ARG A 13 -4.54 -23.37 19.81
C ARG A 13 -4.17 -22.53 18.59
N LEU A 14 -3.75 -23.16 17.49
CA LEU A 14 -3.40 -22.47 16.25
C LEU A 14 -4.63 -21.78 15.64
N LEU A 15 -5.77 -22.46 15.62
CA LEU A 15 -7.03 -21.88 15.15
C LEU A 15 -7.44 -20.67 15.98
N LEU A 16 -7.46 -20.80 17.32
CA LEU A 16 -7.81 -19.70 18.21
C LEU A 16 -6.85 -18.51 18.08
N ALA A 17 -5.54 -18.76 17.94
CA ALA A 17 -4.55 -17.72 17.70
C ALA A 17 -4.83 -16.98 16.38
N THR A 18 -5.21 -17.71 15.32
CA THR A 18 -5.51 -17.13 14.00
C THR A 18 -6.81 -16.31 14.02
N LEU A 19 -7.86 -16.79 14.70
CA LEU A 19 -9.10 -16.05 14.86
C LEU A 19 -8.89 -14.78 15.71
N SER A 20 -8.16 -14.90 16.83
CA SER A 20 -7.79 -13.74 17.65
C SER A 20 -6.97 -12.72 16.87
N LEU A 21 -6.08 -13.19 15.98
CA LEU A 21 -5.32 -12.32 15.09
C LEU A 21 -6.23 -11.58 14.11
N GLY A 22 -7.16 -12.27 13.45
CA GLY A 22 -8.12 -11.66 12.55
C GLY A 22 -8.94 -10.56 13.22
N ILE A 23 -9.51 -10.85 14.40
CA ILE A 23 -10.27 -9.87 15.19
C ILE A 23 -9.36 -8.68 15.58
N GLY A 24 -8.20 -8.96 16.18
CA GLY A 24 -7.27 -7.92 16.64
C GLY A 24 -6.78 -7.02 15.50
N THR A 25 -6.48 -7.58 14.32
CA THR A 25 -6.06 -6.78 13.16
C THR A 25 -7.23 -6.03 12.53
N GLY A 26 -8.45 -6.53 12.58
CA GLY A 26 -9.64 -5.78 12.21
C GLY A 26 -9.82 -4.52 13.07
N LEU A 27 -9.66 -4.64 14.39
CA LEU A 27 -9.67 -3.50 15.32
C LEU A 27 -8.53 -2.51 15.05
N VAL A 28 -7.34 -3.01 14.67
CA VAL A 28 -6.23 -2.14 14.22
C VAL A 28 -6.62 -1.37 12.96
N GLY A 29 -7.32 -2.00 12.02
CA GLY A 29 -7.84 -1.34 10.81
C GLY A 29 -8.75 -0.17 11.17
N ILE A 30 -9.69 -0.38 12.09
CA ILE A 30 -10.59 0.65 12.63
C ILE A 30 -9.78 1.78 13.31
N ALA A 31 -8.82 1.44 14.15
CA ALA A 31 -7.98 2.44 14.83
C ALA A 31 -7.16 3.27 13.83
N CYS A 32 -6.60 2.65 12.78
CA CYS A 32 -5.89 3.36 11.71
C CYS A 32 -6.83 4.28 10.92
N HIS A 33 -8.08 3.87 10.69
CA HIS A 33 -9.09 4.68 10.01
C HIS A 33 -9.40 5.96 10.81
N TYR A 34 -9.78 5.82 12.10
CA TYR A 34 -10.07 6.96 12.96
C TYR A 34 -8.85 7.87 13.16
N LEU A 35 -7.64 7.31 13.28
CA LEU A 35 -6.43 8.12 13.37
C LEU A 35 -6.21 8.93 12.08
N LEU A 36 -6.41 8.32 10.93
CA LEU A 36 -6.28 8.99 9.63
C LEU A 36 -7.28 10.14 9.51
N GLU A 37 -8.57 9.85 9.75
CA GLU A 37 -9.65 10.85 9.68
C GLU A 37 -9.50 11.96 10.73
N GLY A 38 -9.11 11.60 11.96
CA GLY A 38 -8.84 12.56 13.02
C GLY A 38 -7.73 13.56 12.65
N VAL A 39 -6.62 13.05 12.09
CA VAL A 39 -5.53 13.91 11.61
C VAL A 39 -5.98 14.74 10.41
N GLN A 40 -6.71 14.17 9.46
CA GLN A 40 -7.26 14.91 8.32
C GLN A 40 -8.20 16.03 8.77
N GLY A 41 -9.11 15.73 9.70
CA GLY A 41 -10.03 16.71 10.27
C GLY A 41 -9.32 17.86 10.98
N LEU A 42 -8.31 17.56 11.79
CA LEU A 42 -7.47 18.59 12.44
C LEU A 42 -6.67 19.41 11.42
N ALA A 43 -6.08 18.76 10.43
CA ALA A 43 -5.23 19.37 9.44
C ALA A 43 -6.01 20.26 8.46
N PHE A 44 -7.14 19.76 7.93
CA PHE A 44 -7.83 20.38 6.80
C PHE A 44 -9.28 20.78 7.07
N GLY A 45 -9.85 20.36 8.19
CA GLY A 45 -11.25 20.60 8.57
C GLY A 45 -12.09 19.34 8.38
N GLN A 46 -13.29 19.34 8.99
CA GLN A 46 -14.26 18.26 8.89
C GLN A 46 -15.24 18.56 7.74
N ASP A 47 -14.85 18.27 6.53
CA ASP A 47 -15.74 18.31 5.39
C ASP A 47 -16.23 16.88 5.06
N LYS A 48 -17.53 16.74 4.77
CA LYS A 48 -18.13 15.45 4.38
C LYS A 48 -17.91 15.11 2.89
N GLY A 49 -17.02 15.87 2.22
CA GLY A 49 -16.73 15.72 0.81
C GLY A 49 -15.64 14.69 0.49
N ASP A 50 -15.36 14.54 -0.80
CA ASP A 50 -14.23 13.74 -1.30
C ASP A 50 -12.89 14.32 -0.81
N LEU A 51 -11.86 13.46 -0.68
CA LEU A 51 -10.51 13.82 -0.21
C LEU A 51 -9.90 15.00 -1.01
N LEU A 52 -10.22 15.11 -2.30
CA LEU A 52 -9.79 16.26 -3.11
C LEU A 52 -10.43 17.56 -2.65
N GLN A 53 -11.73 17.54 -2.32
CA GLN A 53 -12.47 18.70 -1.81
C GLN A 53 -11.89 19.16 -0.47
N HIS A 54 -11.58 18.24 0.44
CA HIS A 54 -10.89 18.55 1.70
C HIS A 54 -9.59 19.32 1.48
N PHE A 55 -8.77 18.86 0.53
CA PHE A 55 -7.51 19.55 0.23
C PHE A 55 -7.73 20.90 -0.44
N HIS A 56 -8.73 21.06 -1.28
CA HIS A 56 -9.04 22.33 -1.93
C HIS A 56 -9.58 23.38 -0.95
N HIS A 57 -10.53 23.01 -0.09
CA HIS A 57 -11.15 23.93 0.88
C HIS A 57 -10.16 24.44 1.93
N ALA A 58 -9.10 23.68 2.24
CA ALA A 58 -8.12 24.06 3.23
C ALA A 58 -7.26 25.30 2.90
N GLY A 59 -7.35 25.84 1.71
CA GLY A 59 -6.52 26.98 1.26
C GLY A 59 -5.02 26.64 1.14
N GLY A 60 -4.32 27.33 0.25
CA GLY A 60 -2.90 27.02 -0.05
C GLY A 60 -1.97 27.22 1.16
N PHE A 61 -2.12 28.32 1.90
CA PHE A 61 -1.28 28.60 3.06
C PHE A 61 -1.45 27.58 4.18
N ARG A 62 -2.68 27.11 4.45
CA ARG A 62 -2.94 26.07 5.45
C ARG A 62 -2.27 24.76 5.06
N ARG A 63 -2.34 24.35 3.77
CA ARG A 63 -1.67 23.15 3.24
C ARG A 63 -0.16 23.22 3.45
N PHE A 64 0.46 24.38 3.15
CA PHE A 64 1.88 24.61 3.36
C PHE A 64 2.27 24.51 4.84
N LEU A 65 1.53 25.17 5.71
CA LEU A 65 1.77 25.15 7.17
C LEU A 65 1.63 23.74 7.75
N VAL A 66 0.53 23.04 7.44
CA VAL A 66 0.28 21.66 7.93
C VAL A 66 1.43 20.76 7.53
N LEU A 67 1.84 20.78 6.25
CA LEU A 67 2.94 19.94 5.79
C LEU A 67 4.28 20.32 6.43
N GLY A 68 4.58 21.61 6.57
CA GLY A 68 5.79 22.07 7.25
C GLY A 68 5.86 21.61 8.71
N VAL A 69 4.79 21.82 9.48
CA VAL A 69 4.68 21.36 10.89
C VAL A 69 4.79 19.84 10.96
N THR A 70 4.09 19.12 10.07
CA THR A 70 4.17 17.66 10.02
C THR A 70 5.59 17.17 9.77
N GLY A 71 6.34 17.82 8.89
CA GLY A 71 7.74 17.50 8.61
C GLY A 71 8.63 17.63 9.84
N VAL A 72 8.46 18.72 10.62
CA VAL A 72 9.22 18.95 11.86
C VAL A 72 8.87 17.92 12.92
N LEU A 73 7.58 17.70 13.17
CA LEU A 73 7.11 16.73 14.16
C LEU A 73 7.56 15.30 13.84
N ALA A 74 7.40 14.87 12.58
CA ALA A 74 7.83 13.54 12.13
C ALA A 74 9.35 13.35 12.23
N ALA A 75 10.13 14.38 11.89
CA ALA A 75 11.59 14.33 11.99
C ALA A 75 12.05 14.15 13.44
N GLY A 76 11.55 14.98 14.36
CA GLY A 76 11.86 14.88 15.79
C GLY A 76 11.43 13.53 16.38
N PHE A 77 10.22 13.10 16.05
CA PHE A 77 9.67 11.83 16.51
C PHE A 77 10.53 10.62 16.08
N TRP A 78 10.82 10.49 14.79
CA TRP A 78 11.62 9.36 14.30
C TRP A 78 13.08 9.45 14.73
N TYR A 79 13.64 10.65 14.86
CA TYR A 79 14.99 10.83 15.41
C TYR A 79 15.11 10.28 16.82
N ILE A 80 14.16 10.61 17.71
CA ILE A 80 14.14 10.14 19.10
C ILE A 80 13.88 8.62 19.14
N LEU A 81 12.87 8.15 18.38
CA LEU A 81 12.46 6.75 18.39
C LEU A 81 13.60 5.81 17.93
N GLN A 82 14.28 6.18 16.85
CA GLN A 82 15.33 5.34 16.26
C GLN A 82 16.63 5.34 17.08
N ARG A 83 16.87 6.36 17.90
CA ARG A 83 17.99 6.37 18.85
C ARG A 83 17.78 5.41 20.03
N ARG A 84 16.52 5.24 20.43
CA ARG A 84 16.17 4.41 21.60
C ARG A 84 15.84 2.98 21.22
N TYR A 85 15.25 2.76 20.04
CA TYR A 85 14.71 1.48 19.62
C TYR A 85 15.11 1.11 18.19
N LYS A 86 15.40 -0.17 18.01
CA LYS A 86 15.64 -0.74 16.68
C LYS A 86 14.32 -1.15 16.05
N ILE A 87 13.84 -0.39 15.08
CA ILE A 87 12.63 -0.73 14.32
C ILE A 87 12.95 -1.83 13.31
N LEU A 88 12.28 -2.97 13.45
CA LEU A 88 12.45 -4.16 12.61
C LEU A 88 11.45 -4.13 11.45
N SER A 89 11.91 -4.41 10.23
CA SER A 89 11.00 -4.63 9.10
C SER A 89 10.17 -5.91 9.30
N ILE A 90 9.02 -6.00 8.64
CA ILE A 90 8.13 -7.19 8.70
C ILE A 90 8.92 -8.47 8.41
N ARG A 91 9.74 -8.48 7.36
CA ARG A 91 10.55 -9.65 7.01
C ARG A 91 11.52 -10.04 8.13
N ARG A 92 12.16 -9.04 8.76
CA ARG A 92 13.03 -9.29 9.93
C ARG A 92 12.27 -9.82 11.13
N GLN A 93 11.01 -9.42 11.33
CA GLN A 93 10.16 -9.96 12.40
C GLN A 93 9.83 -11.43 12.16
N ILE A 94 9.58 -11.82 10.88
CA ILE A 94 9.39 -13.23 10.51
C ILE A 94 10.67 -14.04 10.72
N ASP A 95 11.83 -13.52 10.25
CA ASP A 95 13.11 -14.22 10.34
C ASP A 95 13.54 -14.45 11.82
N LEU A 96 13.33 -13.45 12.66
CA LEU A 96 13.73 -13.46 14.09
C LEU A 96 12.62 -13.98 15.04
N ALA A 97 11.55 -14.57 14.51
CA ALA A 97 10.48 -15.10 15.35
C ALA A 97 11.00 -16.20 16.30
N GLY A 98 10.85 -15.96 17.58
CA GLY A 98 11.37 -16.85 18.64
C GLY A 98 12.69 -16.40 19.28
N ASP A 99 13.55 -15.67 18.54
CA ASP A 99 14.86 -15.24 19.06
C ASP A 99 14.79 -13.83 19.67
N ARG A 100 14.05 -12.93 19.05
CA ARG A 100 13.96 -11.55 19.51
C ARG A 100 12.56 -10.97 19.26
N GLU A 101 11.96 -10.48 20.34
CA GLU A 101 10.67 -9.77 20.22
C GLU A 101 10.89 -8.29 19.86
N PRO A 102 10.11 -7.76 18.91
CA PRO A 102 10.10 -6.33 18.64
C PRO A 102 9.61 -5.53 19.86
N ALA A 103 10.17 -4.34 20.06
CA ALA A 103 9.68 -3.41 21.08
C ALA A 103 8.27 -2.93 20.71
N PHE A 104 7.25 -3.51 21.35
CA PHE A 104 5.85 -3.35 20.94
C PHE A 104 5.40 -1.89 20.89
N LEU A 105 5.61 -1.12 21.95
CA LEU A 105 5.20 0.28 21.99
C LEU A 105 5.94 1.13 20.95
N ALA A 106 7.24 0.87 20.75
CA ALA A 106 8.02 1.61 19.74
C ALA A 106 7.49 1.37 18.32
N HIS A 107 7.14 0.13 18.00
CA HIS A 107 6.55 -0.19 16.70
C HIS A 107 5.12 0.33 16.55
N LEU A 108 4.32 0.29 17.62
CA LEU A 108 2.97 0.87 17.61
C LEU A 108 3.02 2.38 17.36
N LEU A 109 3.89 3.10 18.06
CA LEU A 109 4.11 4.53 17.85
C LEU A 109 4.66 4.83 16.46
N HIS A 110 5.58 3.99 15.95
CA HIS A 110 6.11 4.09 14.60
C HIS A 110 5.00 3.93 13.54
N ALA A 111 4.13 2.95 13.70
CA ALA A 111 2.98 2.74 12.83
C ALA A 111 1.98 3.90 12.90
N GLY A 112 1.68 4.40 14.11
CA GLY A 112 0.82 5.55 14.31
C GLY A 112 1.33 6.81 13.58
N MET A 113 2.63 7.08 13.67
CA MET A 113 3.23 8.22 12.94
C MET A 113 3.16 8.04 11.42
N GLN A 114 3.29 6.81 10.88
CA GLN A 114 3.08 6.56 9.44
C GLN A 114 1.67 6.95 9.00
N VAL A 115 0.64 6.60 9.78
CA VAL A 115 -0.76 6.97 9.47
C VAL A 115 -0.93 8.48 9.60
N ALA A 116 -0.39 9.08 10.66
CA ALA A 116 -0.53 10.51 10.94
C ALA A 116 0.04 11.39 9.83
N ILE A 117 1.25 11.10 9.32
CA ILE A 117 1.82 11.88 8.21
C ILE A 117 1.00 11.77 6.93
N VAL A 118 0.41 10.57 6.66
CA VAL A 118 -0.46 10.38 5.48
C VAL A 118 -1.76 11.17 5.65
N GLY A 119 -2.36 11.15 6.85
CA GLY A 119 -3.51 11.98 7.18
C GLY A 119 -3.23 13.48 7.01
N ALA A 120 -2.01 13.93 7.37
CA ALA A 120 -1.56 15.29 7.14
C ALA A 120 -1.14 15.61 5.69
N GLY A 121 -1.37 14.71 4.74
CA GLY A 121 -1.17 14.95 3.31
C GLY A 121 0.19 14.50 2.75
N ALA A 122 1.00 13.75 3.48
CA ALA A 122 2.27 13.23 2.96
C ALA A 122 2.08 12.34 1.73
N SER A 123 2.94 12.51 0.73
CA SER A 123 2.89 11.76 -0.55
C SER A 123 3.50 10.36 -0.43
N VAL A 124 3.00 9.55 0.52
CA VAL A 124 3.40 8.15 0.74
C VAL A 124 2.16 7.32 1.14
N GLY A 125 2.25 6.00 1.00
CA GLY A 125 1.14 5.10 1.34
C GLY A 125 1.03 4.79 2.83
N LYS A 126 -0.19 4.50 3.29
CA LYS A 126 -0.53 4.18 4.69
C LYS A 126 -0.45 2.68 5.02
N GLU A 127 -0.27 1.83 4.03
CA GLU A 127 -0.36 0.37 4.14
C GLU A 127 0.73 -0.28 5.01
N GLY A 128 1.81 0.43 5.30
CA GLY A 128 2.88 -0.05 6.15
C GLY A 128 2.44 -0.26 7.59
N ALA A 129 1.73 0.71 8.14
CA ALA A 129 1.31 0.77 9.53
C ALA A 129 0.43 -0.41 9.98
N PRO A 130 -0.73 -0.70 9.36
CA PRO A 130 -1.60 -1.79 9.80
C PRO A 130 -0.93 -3.16 9.63
N ARG A 131 -0.07 -3.33 8.63
CA ARG A 131 0.72 -4.55 8.44
C ARG A 131 1.74 -4.74 9.55
N GLU A 132 2.42 -3.66 9.96
CA GLU A 132 3.40 -3.68 11.05
C GLU A 132 2.72 -4.03 12.38
N VAL A 133 1.59 -3.41 12.71
CA VAL A 133 0.85 -3.73 13.94
C VAL A 133 0.28 -5.14 13.90
N GLY A 134 -0.22 -5.60 12.76
CA GLY A 134 -0.68 -6.98 12.58
C GLY A 134 0.41 -8.00 12.85
N THR A 135 1.66 -7.76 12.40
CA THR A 135 2.79 -8.66 12.71
C THR A 135 3.17 -8.66 14.19
N LEU A 136 3.08 -7.52 14.88
CA LEU A 136 3.32 -7.43 16.32
C LEU A 136 2.30 -8.22 17.13
N LEU A 137 1.02 -8.08 16.79
CA LEU A 137 -0.05 -8.85 17.43
C LEU A 137 0.15 -10.34 17.22
N ALA A 138 0.46 -10.75 15.98
CA ALA A 138 0.73 -12.14 15.64
C ALA A 138 1.88 -12.74 16.45
N GLY A 139 2.97 -12.01 16.59
CA GLY A 139 4.10 -12.44 17.41
C GLY A 139 3.71 -12.68 18.90
N ARG A 140 2.92 -11.75 19.46
CA ARG A 140 2.39 -11.85 20.83
C ARG A 140 1.43 -13.00 21.01
N LEU A 141 0.46 -13.15 20.09
CA LEU A 141 -0.50 -14.25 20.11
C LEU A 141 0.21 -15.61 19.95
N GLY A 142 1.17 -15.70 19.02
CA GLY A 142 1.95 -16.92 18.86
C GLY A 142 2.68 -17.37 20.13
N LYS A 143 3.13 -16.42 20.96
CA LYS A 143 3.71 -16.70 22.28
C LYS A 143 2.65 -17.08 23.29
N ALA A 144 1.59 -16.30 23.39
CA ALA A 144 0.50 -16.54 24.36
C ALA A 144 -0.15 -17.91 24.17
N PHE A 145 -0.33 -18.35 22.92
CA PHE A 145 -0.85 -19.68 22.61
C PHE A 145 0.23 -20.78 22.58
N SER A 146 1.47 -20.48 22.99
CA SER A 146 2.59 -21.43 23.03
C SER A 146 2.82 -22.18 21.72
N LEU A 147 2.70 -21.46 20.57
CA LEU A 147 2.94 -22.02 19.25
C LEU A 147 4.43 -22.24 19.00
N ALA A 148 4.77 -23.28 18.23
CA ALA A 148 6.15 -23.53 17.83
C ALA A 148 6.65 -22.42 16.88
N ILE A 149 7.97 -22.27 16.73
CA ILE A 149 8.58 -21.18 15.97
C ILE A 149 8.09 -21.16 14.50
N LYS A 150 7.89 -22.32 13.91
CA LYS A 150 7.38 -22.45 12.54
C LYS A 150 6.01 -21.80 12.39
N GLU A 151 5.06 -22.13 13.26
CA GLU A 151 3.70 -21.59 13.23
C GLU A 151 3.67 -20.11 13.62
N ARG A 152 4.57 -19.66 14.50
CA ARG A 152 4.71 -18.22 14.80
C ARG A 152 5.14 -17.43 13.57
N LYS A 153 6.08 -17.93 12.75
CA LYS A 153 6.49 -17.30 11.49
C LYS A 153 5.32 -17.18 10.52
N ILE A 154 4.52 -18.25 10.40
CA ILE A 154 3.31 -18.25 9.58
C ILE A 154 2.31 -17.22 10.10
N LEU A 155 2.04 -17.22 11.40
CA LEU A 155 1.09 -16.30 12.02
C LEU A 155 1.52 -14.83 11.85
N ILE A 156 2.82 -14.51 11.95
CA ILE A 156 3.36 -13.16 11.69
C ILE A 156 3.12 -12.75 10.24
N ALA A 157 3.30 -13.66 9.28
CA ALA A 157 3.00 -13.39 7.89
C ALA A 157 1.49 -13.17 7.67
N CYS A 158 0.62 -13.98 8.30
CA CYS A 158 -0.84 -13.79 8.32
C CYS A 158 -1.21 -12.40 8.88
N GLY A 159 -0.56 -11.95 9.96
CA GLY A 159 -0.80 -10.64 10.55
C GLY A 159 -0.53 -9.47 9.60
N ALA A 160 0.52 -9.57 8.77
CA ALA A 160 0.78 -8.58 7.74
C ALA A 160 -0.34 -8.53 6.68
N GLY A 161 -0.80 -9.71 6.22
CA GLY A 161 -1.92 -9.81 5.28
C GLY A 161 -3.24 -9.31 5.88
N ALA A 162 -3.54 -9.74 7.10
CA ALA A 162 -4.75 -9.33 7.82
C ALA A 162 -4.80 -7.81 8.06
N GLY A 163 -3.66 -7.18 8.40
CA GLY A 163 -3.56 -5.72 8.52
C GLY A 163 -3.82 -4.99 7.21
N LEU A 164 -3.32 -5.52 6.08
CA LEU A 164 -3.62 -4.98 4.75
C LEU A 164 -5.10 -5.14 4.40
N ALA A 165 -5.69 -6.31 4.68
CA ALA A 165 -7.08 -6.64 4.42
C ALA A 165 -8.05 -5.73 5.21
N ALA A 166 -7.76 -5.47 6.47
CA ALA A 166 -8.58 -4.62 7.33
C ALA A 166 -8.71 -3.18 6.81
N VAL A 167 -7.62 -2.60 6.28
CA VAL A 167 -7.60 -1.18 5.85
C VAL A 167 -8.11 -1.01 4.42
N TYR A 168 -7.84 -1.98 3.54
CA TYR A 168 -8.23 -1.87 2.13
C TYR A 168 -9.45 -2.70 1.74
N GLN A 169 -10.01 -3.50 2.65
CA GLN A 169 -11.20 -4.31 2.45
C GLN A 169 -11.09 -5.28 1.25
N VAL A 170 -9.90 -5.81 1.03
CA VAL A 170 -9.57 -6.73 -0.08
C VAL A 170 -8.93 -8.03 0.45
N PRO A 171 -9.68 -8.88 1.16
CA PRO A 171 -9.13 -10.02 1.90
C PRO A 171 -8.40 -11.03 1.00
N PHE A 172 -8.96 -11.37 -0.16
CA PHE A 172 -8.35 -12.31 -1.10
C PHE A 172 -7.00 -11.80 -1.64
N ALA A 173 -6.96 -10.54 -2.09
CA ALA A 173 -5.74 -9.91 -2.59
C ALA A 173 -4.67 -9.81 -1.49
N SER A 174 -5.08 -9.51 -0.26
CA SER A 174 -4.20 -9.46 0.91
C SER A 174 -3.66 -10.84 1.28
N GLY A 175 -4.43 -11.90 1.05
CA GLY A 175 -3.97 -13.28 1.18
C GLY A 175 -2.90 -13.62 0.13
N LEU A 176 -3.12 -13.31 -1.14
CA LEU A 176 -2.13 -13.48 -2.21
C LEU A 176 -0.83 -12.72 -1.92
N PHE A 177 -0.93 -11.50 -1.36
CA PHE A 177 0.21 -10.71 -0.93
C PHE A 177 1.11 -11.47 0.06
N VAL A 178 0.54 -12.23 0.99
CA VAL A 178 1.31 -13.02 1.97
C VAL A 178 2.15 -14.08 1.26
N PHE A 179 1.58 -14.75 0.27
CA PHE A 179 2.31 -15.78 -0.49
C PHE A 179 3.36 -15.19 -1.43
N GLU A 180 2.99 -14.22 -2.26
CA GLU A 180 3.90 -13.69 -3.29
C GLU A 180 4.97 -12.75 -2.72
N THR A 181 4.62 -11.87 -1.76
CA THR A 181 5.55 -10.83 -1.29
C THR A 181 6.33 -11.25 -0.05
N LEU A 182 5.69 -11.98 0.88
CA LEU A 182 6.37 -12.45 2.09
C LEU A 182 6.98 -13.85 1.91
N GLY A 183 6.66 -14.54 0.81
CA GLY A 183 7.25 -15.82 0.45
C GLY A 183 6.78 -16.97 1.31
N LEU A 184 5.54 -16.92 1.82
CA LEU A 184 4.95 -18.03 2.55
C LEU A 184 4.73 -19.21 1.59
N ALA A 185 5.15 -20.42 1.99
CA ALA A 185 4.97 -21.62 1.18
C ALA A 185 3.48 -21.93 0.95
N TYR A 186 3.13 -22.30 -0.28
CA TYR A 186 1.79 -22.75 -0.62
C TYR A 186 1.51 -24.12 0.02
N SER A 187 0.53 -24.18 0.91
CA SER A 187 -0.02 -25.41 1.48
C SER A 187 -1.47 -25.15 1.88
N TRP A 188 -2.29 -26.19 1.95
CA TRP A 188 -3.67 -26.07 2.40
C TRP A 188 -3.79 -25.45 3.79
N GLN A 189 -2.92 -25.85 4.72
CA GLN A 189 -2.89 -25.29 6.06
C GLN A 189 -2.60 -23.78 6.03
N ASN A 190 -1.56 -23.36 5.31
CA ASN A 190 -1.21 -21.93 5.20
C ASN A 190 -2.31 -21.13 4.51
N LEU A 191 -2.93 -21.70 3.47
CA LEU A 191 -4.04 -21.05 2.77
C LEU A 191 -5.22 -20.79 3.72
N LEU A 192 -5.63 -21.81 4.49
CA LEU A 192 -6.70 -21.66 5.48
C LEU A 192 -6.36 -20.61 6.54
N LEU A 193 -5.15 -20.60 7.10
CA LEU A 193 -4.74 -19.63 8.11
C LEU A 193 -4.71 -18.20 7.56
N VAL A 194 -4.16 -18.02 6.36
CA VAL A 194 -4.10 -16.73 5.68
C VAL A 194 -5.50 -16.21 5.37
N LEU A 195 -6.33 -17.01 4.70
CA LEU A 195 -7.68 -16.59 4.33
C LEU A 195 -8.55 -16.34 5.57
N SER A 196 -8.52 -17.23 6.58
CA SER A 196 -9.27 -17.02 7.81
C SER A 196 -8.92 -15.69 8.49
N SER A 197 -7.63 -15.39 8.61
CA SER A 197 -7.19 -14.15 9.26
C SER A 197 -7.52 -12.90 8.43
N THR A 198 -7.36 -12.93 7.09
CA THR A 198 -7.64 -11.79 6.23
C THR A 198 -9.12 -11.50 6.10
N TYR A 199 -9.96 -12.54 5.92
CA TYR A 199 -11.41 -12.37 5.83
C TYR A 199 -12.02 -11.94 7.16
N LEU A 200 -11.57 -12.51 8.28
CA LEU A 200 -12.06 -12.10 9.60
C LEU A 200 -11.65 -10.66 9.93
N ALA A 201 -10.42 -10.25 9.60
CA ALA A 201 -9.97 -8.87 9.80
C ALA A 201 -10.79 -7.88 8.94
N THR A 202 -11.09 -8.24 7.70
CA THR A 202 -11.96 -7.46 6.82
C THR A 202 -13.37 -7.35 7.41
N TRP A 203 -13.97 -8.48 7.82
CA TRP A 203 -15.30 -8.52 8.36
C TRP A 203 -15.46 -7.66 9.64
N VAL A 204 -14.49 -7.72 10.55
CA VAL A 204 -14.48 -6.90 11.78
C VAL A 204 -14.34 -5.40 11.45
N ALA A 205 -13.51 -5.04 10.47
CA ALA A 205 -13.29 -3.64 10.11
C ALA A 205 -14.37 -3.07 9.19
N GLN A 206 -15.11 -3.90 8.48
CA GLN A 206 -16.10 -3.53 7.46
C GLN A 206 -17.11 -2.47 7.90
N PRO A 207 -17.76 -2.54 9.08
CA PRO A 207 -18.79 -1.58 9.46
C PRO A 207 -18.29 -0.14 9.54
N ILE A 208 -16.99 0.07 9.73
CA ILE A 208 -16.37 1.40 9.91
C ILE A 208 -15.55 1.79 8.68
N VAL A 209 -14.79 0.85 8.11
CA VAL A 209 -13.81 1.15 7.06
C VAL A 209 -14.40 1.06 5.65
N TRP A 210 -15.46 0.26 5.48
CA TRP A 210 -16.04 0.00 4.16
C TRP A 210 -17.03 1.09 3.73
N HIS A 211 -16.72 1.73 2.61
CA HIS A 211 -17.57 2.77 1.98
C HIS A 211 -17.72 2.50 0.48
N GLY A 212 -17.67 1.23 0.06
CA GLY A 212 -17.68 0.82 -1.35
C GLY A 212 -16.29 0.60 -1.93
N SER A 213 -16.16 0.63 -3.26
CA SER A 213 -14.84 0.54 -3.91
C SER A 213 -13.97 1.76 -3.56
N ILE A 214 -12.67 1.54 -3.38
CA ILE A 214 -11.71 2.62 -3.03
C ILE A 214 -11.61 3.65 -4.16
N TYR A 215 -11.74 3.18 -5.40
CA TYR A 215 -11.73 4.00 -6.60
C TYR A 215 -13.02 3.80 -7.38
N HIS A 216 -13.71 4.89 -7.62
CA HIS A 216 -14.91 4.89 -8.46
C HIS A 216 -14.49 4.94 -9.92
N MET A 217 -14.87 3.93 -10.67
CA MET A 217 -14.54 3.74 -12.07
C MET A 217 -15.75 3.16 -12.80
N SER A 218 -16.00 3.62 -14.04
CA SER A 218 -17.01 3.01 -14.90
C SER A 218 -16.70 1.53 -15.15
N LEU A 219 -17.75 0.72 -15.30
CA LEU A 219 -17.57 -0.69 -15.62
C LEU A 219 -16.88 -0.84 -16.97
N VAL A 220 -15.82 -1.63 -16.98
CA VAL A 220 -15.02 -1.92 -18.16
C VAL A 220 -15.42 -3.27 -18.73
N HIS A 221 -15.59 -3.32 -20.04
CA HIS A 221 -15.78 -4.55 -20.79
C HIS A 221 -14.56 -4.79 -21.67
N TRP A 222 -14.16 -6.03 -21.82
CA TRP A 222 -13.04 -6.40 -22.67
C TRP A 222 -13.52 -7.05 -23.99
N SER A 223 -12.74 -6.88 -25.03
CA SER A 223 -12.96 -7.41 -26.37
C SER A 223 -11.65 -7.93 -26.95
N ALA A 224 -11.65 -8.43 -28.18
CA ALA A 224 -10.43 -8.89 -28.82
C ALA A 224 -9.33 -7.82 -28.92
N SER A 225 -9.69 -6.54 -29.09
CA SER A 225 -8.73 -5.43 -29.11
C SER A 225 -8.05 -5.20 -27.76
N SER A 226 -8.65 -5.64 -26.66
CA SER A 226 -8.08 -5.53 -25.31
C SER A 226 -6.79 -6.31 -25.14
N PHE A 227 -6.57 -7.36 -25.91
CA PHE A 227 -5.29 -8.11 -25.90
C PHE A 227 -4.14 -7.28 -26.45
N LEU A 228 -4.36 -6.57 -27.57
CA LEU A 228 -3.38 -5.63 -28.11
C LEU A 228 -3.10 -4.51 -27.11
N GLN A 229 -4.15 -3.94 -26.52
CA GLN A 229 -4.02 -2.91 -25.50
C GLN A 229 -3.22 -3.40 -24.28
N ALA A 230 -3.48 -4.60 -23.80
CA ALA A 230 -2.75 -5.22 -22.68
C ALA A 230 -1.25 -5.34 -22.96
N ILE A 231 -0.88 -5.76 -24.18
CA ILE A 231 0.52 -5.88 -24.60
C ILE A 231 1.18 -4.49 -24.69
N LEU A 232 0.54 -3.52 -25.37
CA LEU A 232 1.08 -2.16 -25.53
C LEU A 232 1.29 -1.47 -24.19
N ILE A 233 0.28 -1.55 -23.30
CA ILE A 233 0.38 -1.00 -21.94
C ILE A 233 1.53 -1.67 -21.17
N ALA A 234 1.64 -3.00 -21.24
CA ALA A 234 2.72 -3.72 -20.55
C ALA A 234 4.10 -3.32 -21.06
N LEU A 235 4.28 -3.20 -22.39
CA LEU A 235 5.55 -2.80 -23.00
C LEU A 235 5.98 -1.39 -22.58
N LEU A 236 5.05 -0.44 -22.58
CA LEU A 236 5.36 0.97 -22.38
C LEU A 236 5.35 1.37 -20.90
N VAL A 237 4.49 0.78 -20.05
CA VAL A 237 4.41 1.13 -18.63
C VAL A 237 5.47 0.42 -17.78
N THR A 238 5.89 -0.81 -18.13
CA THR A 238 6.85 -1.58 -17.33
C THR A 238 8.18 -0.84 -17.09
N PRO A 239 8.81 -0.18 -18.07
CA PRO A 239 10.05 0.58 -17.83
C PRO A 239 9.89 1.67 -16.78
N PHE A 240 8.77 2.41 -16.80
CA PHE A 240 8.49 3.45 -15.81
C PHE A 240 8.30 2.85 -14.40
N ALA A 241 7.59 1.73 -14.30
CA ALA A 241 7.41 1.01 -13.05
C ALA A 241 8.75 0.49 -12.48
N LEU A 242 9.64 -0.04 -13.32
CA LEU A 242 10.99 -0.46 -12.93
C LEU A 242 11.83 0.73 -12.46
N GLY A 243 11.76 1.87 -13.15
CA GLY A 243 12.40 3.11 -12.76
C GLY A 243 11.94 3.58 -11.38
N PHE A 244 10.64 3.70 -11.17
CA PHE A 244 10.07 4.07 -9.87
C PHE A 244 10.44 3.09 -8.76
N ARG A 245 10.33 1.78 -9.01
CA ARG A 245 10.77 0.74 -8.05
C ARG A 245 12.23 0.91 -7.65
N SER A 246 13.11 1.18 -8.61
CA SER A 246 14.54 1.41 -8.35
C SER A 246 14.74 2.65 -7.46
N LEU A 247 14.04 3.74 -7.74
CA LEU A 247 14.07 4.97 -6.94
C LEU A 247 13.55 4.71 -5.51
N ALA A 248 12.40 4.07 -5.36
CA ALA A 248 11.82 3.74 -4.06
C ALA A 248 12.74 2.82 -3.23
N LYS A 249 13.36 1.81 -3.87
CA LYS A 249 14.32 0.92 -3.23
C LYS A 249 15.59 1.66 -2.80
N ARG A 250 16.11 2.57 -3.65
CA ARG A 250 17.25 3.43 -3.30
C ARG A 250 16.91 4.36 -2.13
N ALA A 251 15.71 4.97 -2.13
CA ALA A 251 15.23 5.79 -1.03
C ALA A 251 15.21 5.02 0.29
N GLY A 252 14.61 3.83 0.30
CA GLY A 252 14.54 2.97 1.49
C GLY A 252 15.91 2.53 2.02
N ARG A 253 16.84 2.16 1.11
CA ARG A 253 18.22 1.75 1.49
C ARG A 253 19.04 2.91 2.05
N LYS A 254 18.88 4.10 1.48
CA LYS A 254 19.64 5.31 1.85
C LYS A 254 18.81 6.28 2.71
N ARG A 255 17.77 5.79 3.38
CA ARG A 255 16.93 6.60 4.26
C ARG A 255 17.76 7.23 5.36
N ARG A 256 17.56 8.54 5.58
CA ARG A 256 18.22 9.25 6.67
C ARG A 256 17.65 8.80 8.01
N LYS A 257 18.56 8.46 8.94
CA LYS A 257 18.22 7.98 10.28
C LYS A 257 19.04 8.68 11.37
N ASP A 258 20.05 9.40 10.95
CA ASP A 258 20.96 10.18 11.79
C ASP A 258 20.41 11.59 12.05
N GLY A 259 21.19 12.46 12.69
CA GLY A 259 20.78 13.83 12.97
C GLY A 259 20.37 14.64 11.74
N THR A 260 20.76 14.21 10.55
CA THR A 260 20.38 14.91 9.31
C THR A 260 18.88 14.81 8.99
N ILE A 261 18.15 13.88 9.60
CA ILE A 261 16.68 13.77 9.46
C ILE A 261 15.98 15.05 9.97
N LEU A 262 16.54 15.72 10.99
CA LEU A 262 15.94 16.89 11.66
C LEU A 262 15.78 18.11 10.74
N TRP A 263 16.56 18.21 9.68
CA TRP A 263 16.43 19.29 8.70
C TRP A 263 15.98 18.77 7.33
N ALA A 264 16.42 17.57 6.94
CA ALA A 264 16.15 17.03 5.62
C ALA A 264 14.70 16.60 5.41
N LEU A 265 14.06 16.04 6.44
CA LEU A 265 12.65 15.66 6.36
C LEU A 265 11.73 16.88 6.38
N PRO A 266 11.89 17.88 7.26
CA PRO A 266 11.15 19.14 7.17
C PRO A 266 11.29 19.81 5.81
N LEU A 267 12.51 19.89 5.25
CA LEU A 267 12.73 20.46 3.93
C LEU A 267 11.97 19.71 2.83
N ALA A 268 11.96 18.36 2.87
CA ALA A 268 11.20 17.55 1.93
C ALA A 268 9.68 17.80 2.03
N PHE A 269 9.17 17.99 3.24
CA PHE A 269 7.77 18.36 3.47
C PHE A 269 7.47 19.80 3.03
N LEU A 270 8.38 20.74 3.20
CA LEU A 270 8.23 22.12 2.70
C LEU A 270 8.20 22.16 1.17
N VAL A 271 9.02 21.33 0.49
CA VAL A 271 8.94 21.19 -0.98
C VAL A 271 7.58 20.67 -1.40
N LEU A 272 7.07 19.64 -0.75
CA LEU A 272 5.70 19.16 -1.00
C LEU A 272 4.66 20.24 -0.68
N GLY A 273 4.81 20.95 0.42
CA GLY A 273 3.93 22.04 0.85
C GLY A 273 3.89 23.20 -0.15
N SER A 274 5.04 23.63 -0.66
CA SER A 274 5.13 24.68 -1.68
C SER A 274 4.40 24.29 -2.97
N LEU A 275 4.56 23.03 -3.41
CA LEU A 275 3.80 22.52 -4.56
C LEU A 275 2.31 22.41 -4.25
N ALA A 276 1.94 22.01 -3.04
CA ALA A 276 0.55 21.85 -2.62
C ALA A 276 -0.21 23.18 -2.50
N VAL A 277 0.48 24.32 -2.37
CA VAL A 277 -0.16 25.64 -2.44
C VAL A 277 -0.95 25.81 -3.73
N PHE A 278 -0.36 25.42 -4.85
CA PHE A 278 -0.94 25.58 -6.17
C PHE A 278 -1.60 24.29 -6.70
N PHE A 279 -1.03 23.13 -6.35
CA PHE A 279 -1.40 21.82 -6.89
C PHE A 279 -1.66 20.80 -5.77
N PRO A 280 -2.84 20.79 -5.14
CA PRO A 280 -3.17 19.85 -4.06
C PRO A 280 -3.17 18.37 -4.50
N ILE A 281 -3.20 18.10 -5.80
CA ILE A 281 -3.09 16.76 -6.39
C ILE A 281 -1.81 16.00 -5.97
N PHE A 282 -0.76 16.71 -5.57
CA PHE A 282 0.48 16.11 -5.09
C PHE A 282 0.40 15.63 -3.64
N MET A 283 -0.61 16.05 -2.89
CA MET A 283 -0.82 15.60 -1.52
C MET A 283 -1.34 14.16 -1.44
N GLY A 284 -1.19 13.57 -0.26
CA GLY A 284 -1.67 12.24 0.05
C GLY A 284 -1.00 11.12 -0.75
N ASN A 285 -1.50 9.91 -0.54
CA ASN A 285 -0.93 8.66 -1.06
C ASN A 285 -1.11 8.42 -2.57
N GLY A 286 -1.71 9.35 -3.30
CA GLY A 286 -2.02 9.23 -4.73
C GLY A 286 -3.48 8.92 -5.04
N GLN A 287 -4.32 8.68 -4.04
CA GLN A 287 -5.74 8.39 -4.24
C GLN A 287 -6.46 9.52 -4.99
N VAL A 288 -6.15 10.77 -4.66
CA VAL A 288 -6.69 11.97 -5.34
C VAL A 288 -6.34 11.97 -6.82
N LEU A 289 -5.05 11.79 -7.16
CA LEU A 289 -4.58 11.73 -8.54
C LEU A 289 -5.28 10.63 -9.33
N ALA A 290 -5.38 9.44 -8.73
CA ALA A 290 -6.05 8.29 -9.36
C ALA A 290 -7.54 8.57 -9.59
N GLN A 291 -8.25 9.11 -8.61
CA GLN A 291 -9.69 9.37 -8.70
C GLN A 291 -10.01 10.44 -9.74
N ILE A 292 -9.22 11.52 -9.84
CA ILE A 292 -9.38 12.55 -10.87
C ILE A 292 -9.32 11.93 -12.26
N LEU A 293 -8.30 11.10 -12.53
CA LEU A 293 -8.14 10.42 -13.81
C LEU A 293 -9.28 9.44 -14.11
N LEU A 294 -9.69 8.66 -13.12
CA LEU A 294 -10.78 7.69 -13.25
C LEU A 294 -12.15 8.36 -13.45
N SER A 295 -12.32 9.59 -12.96
CA SER A 295 -13.52 10.41 -13.20
C SER A 295 -13.49 11.15 -14.55
N SER A 296 -12.63 10.73 -15.46
CA SER A 296 -12.50 11.30 -16.82
C SER A 296 -12.13 12.79 -16.85
N GLN A 297 -11.52 13.30 -15.78
CA GLN A 297 -11.01 14.67 -15.76
C GLN A 297 -9.60 14.71 -16.36
N SER A 298 -9.38 15.65 -17.27
CA SER A 298 -8.06 15.86 -17.85
C SER A 298 -7.12 16.51 -16.83
N ILE A 299 -5.90 16.00 -16.74
CA ILE A 299 -4.84 16.62 -15.95
C ILE A 299 -3.86 17.28 -16.91
N PRO A 300 -3.74 18.62 -16.86
CA PRO A 300 -2.74 19.30 -17.66
C PRO A 300 -1.33 18.78 -17.35
N TYR A 301 -0.49 18.65 -18.40
CA TYR A 301 0.91 18.20 -18.26
C TYR A 301 1.05 16.86 -17.50
N LEU A 302 0.16 15.88 -17.80
CA LEU A 302 0.14 14.58 -17.11
C LEU A 302 1.52 13.91 -16.96
N PRO A 303 2.41 13.87 -17.99
CA PRO A 303 3.75 13.28 -17.84
C PRO A 303 4.56 13.94 -16.73
N LEU A 304 4.52 15.27 -16.64
CA LEU A 304 5.20 16.04 -15.59
C LEU A 304 4.59 15.77 -14.23
N THR A 305 3.26 15.72 -14.14
CA THR A 305 2.54 15.41 -12.89
C THR A 305 2.94 14.04 -12.34
N LEU A 306 3.04 13.02 -13.20
CA LEU A 306 3.47 11.68 -12.80
C LEU A 306 4.93 11.68 -12.35
N ALA A 307 5.82 12.36 -13.07
CA ALA A 307 7.23 12.47 -12.72
C ALA A 307 7.42 13.16 -11.35
N VAL A 308 6.76 14.31 -11.13
CA VAL A 308 6.80 15.05 -9.88
C VAL A 308 6.23 14.21 -8.73
N LYS A 309 5.10 13.53 -8.91
CA LYS A 309 4.52 12.64 -7.90
C LYS A 309 5.48 11.52 -7.50
N GLY A 310 6.09 10.85 -8.48
CA GLY A 310 7.09 9.81 -8.22
C GLY A 310 8.33 10.33 -7.49
N LEU A 311 8.79 11.54 -7.87
CA LEU A 311 9.93 12.20 -7.22
C LEU A 311 9.62 12.63 -5.78
N LEU A 312 8.41 13.10 -5.48
CA LEU A 312 7.98 13.46 -4.13
C LEU A 312 7.95 12.23 -3.20
N VAL A 313 7.45 11.10 -3.68
CA VAL A 313 7.52 9.83 -2.93
C VAL A 313 8.97 9.47 -2.61
N TYR A 314 9.86 9.54 -3.61
CA TYR A 314 11.29 9.30 -3.42
C TYR A 314 11.90 10.27 -2.40
N LEU A 315 11.62 11.56 -2.54
CA LEU A 315 12.16 12.63 -1.69
C LEU A 315 11.79 12.42 -0.22
N LEU A 316 10.51 12.17 0.07
CA LEU A 316 10.03 11.91 1.43
C LEU A 316 10.68 10.66 2.03
N LEU A 317 10.65 9.54 1.31
CA LEU A 317 11.22 8.27 1.79
C LEU A 317 12.74 8.36 1.99
N ARG A 318 13.45 9.07 1.12
CA ARG A 318 14.91 9.26 1.20
C ARG A 318 15.32 10.11 2.39
N ASN A 319 14.53 11.13 2.72
CA ASN A 319 14.84 12.06 3.79
C ASN A 319 14.31 11.66 5.17
N GLY A 320 13.76 10.46 5.30
CA GLY A 320 13.46 9.89 6.62
C GLY A 320 12.02 9.50 6.85
N ALA A 321 11.06 9.87 5.97
CA ALA A 321 9.68 9.44 6.12
C ALA A 321 9.56 7.91 6.00
N TYR A 322 8.63 7.34 6.77
CA TYR A 322 8.18 5.97 6.63
C TYR A 322 6.77 5.95 6.05
N GLY A 323 6.55 5.07 5.12
CA GLY A 323 5.28 4.87 4.43
C GLY A 323 5.43 3.84 3.33
N GLY A 324 4.32 3.38 2.80
CA GLY A 324 4.30 2.42 1.71
C GLY A 324 4.37 3.08 0.33
N THR A 325 4.53 2.23 -0.67
CA THR A 325 4.53 2.63 -2.08
C THR A 325 3.42 1.96 -2.90
N LEU A 326 2.54 1.18 -2.26
CA LEU A 326 1.48 0.44 -2.94
C LEU A 326 0.49 1.41 -3.61
N THR A 327 -0.13 2.28 -2.83
CA THR A 327 -1.10 3.26 -3.35
C THR A 327 -0.46 4.27 -4.31
N PRO A 328 0.75 4.83 -4.04
CA PRO A 328 1.44 5.64 -5.04
C PRO A 328 1.73 4.90 -6.35
N SER A 329 2.11 3.61 -6.29
CA SER A 329 2.34 2.80 -7.49
C SER A 329 1.06 2.60 -8.29
N PHE A 330 -0.05 2.36 -7.62
CA PHE A 330 -1.35 2.20 -8.25
C PHE A 330 -1.77 3.48 -9.00
N ALA A 331 -1.64 4.64 -8.35
CA ALA A 331 -1.96 5.94 -8.93
C ALA A 331 -1.05 6.30 -10.13
N LEU A 332 0.26 6.08 -9.99
CA LEU A 332 1.21 6.26 -11.09
C LEU A 332 0.92 5.32 -12.26
N GLY A 333 0.48 4.09 -11.96
CA GLY A 333 0.07 3.12 -12.95
C GLY A 333 -1.18 3.55 -13.72
N ILE A 334 -2.23 4.05 -13.04
CA ILE A 334 -3.42 4.64 -13.67
C ILE A 334 -3.01 5.74 -14.64
N GLY A 335 -2.22 6.70 -14.17
CA GLY A 335 -1.78 7.82 -14.99
C GLY A 335 -0.90 7.39 -16.17
N SER A 336 0.00 6.42 -15.96
CA SER A 336 0.86 5.91 -17.04
C SER A 336 0.05 5.14 -18.09
N GLY A 337 -0.93 4.34 -17.68
CA GLY A 337 -1.83 3.64 -18.58
C GLY A 337 -2.70 4.59 -19.39
N TYR A 338 -3.24 5.63 -18.77
CA TYR A 338 -3.98 6.69 -19.46
C TYR A 338 -3.10 7.43 -20.47
N LEU A 339 -1.86 7.80 -20.06
CA LEU A 339 -0.91 8.47 -20.96
C LEU A 339 -0.60 7.63 -22.20
N VAL A 340 -0.37 6.32 -22.03
CA VAL A 340 -0.15 5.42 -23.19
C VAL A 340 -1.37 5.38 -24.10
N THR A 341 -2.57 5.33 -23.54
CA THR A 341 -3.81 5.34 -24.32
C THR A 341 -3.94 6.64 -25.15
N LEU A 342 -3.65 7.79 -24.54
CA LEU A 342 -3.64 9.09 -25.26
C LEU A 342 -2.60 9.11 -26.37
N LEU A 343 -1.39 8.64 -26.12
CA LEU A 343 -0.32 8.58 -27.13
C LEU A 343 -0.71 7.66 -28.31
N MET A 344 -1.35 6.54 -28.03
CA MET A 344 -1.83 5.64 -29.10
C MET A 344 -2.94 6.28 -29.92
N THR A 345 -3.83 7.06 -29.31
CA THR A 345 -4.85 7.82 -30.06
C THR A 345 -4.23 8.82 -31.03
N VAL A 346 -3.12 9.48 -30.65
CA VAL A 346 -2.41 10.41 -31.55
C VAL A 346 -1.85 9.73 -32.82
N VAL A 347 -1.46 8.46 -32.70
CA VAL A 347 -0.97 7.66 -33.84
C VAL A 347 -2.09 6.87 -34.55
N GLY A 348 -3.35 7.19 -34.27
CA GLY A 348 -4.52 6.59 -34.91
C GLY A 348 -4.99 5.25 -34.37
N ILE A 349 -4.42 4.79 -33.20
CA ILE A 349 -4.83 3.56 -32.54
C ILE A 349 -5.78 3.93 -31.38
N HIS A 350 -7.06 3.68 -31.56
CA HIS A 350 -8.07 3.97 -30.54
C HIS A 350 -8.15 2.83 -29.51
N LEU A 351 -7.75 3.13 -28.27
CA LEU A 351 -7.77 2.23 -27.12
C LEU A 351 -8.78 2.73 -26.10
N ASP A 352 -9.36 1.81 -25.31
CA ASP A 352 -10.26 2.17 -24.22
C ASP A 352 -9.46 2.82 -23.07
N PRO A 353 -9.74 4.10 -22.71
CA PRO A 353 -9.03 4.79 -21.65
C PRO A 353 -9.21 4.14 -20.27
N ALA A 354 -10.43 3.67 -19.95
CA ALA A 354 -10.73 3.07 -18.67
C ALA A 354 -9.98 1.74 -18.50
N LEU A 355 -10.00 0.89 -19.53
CA LEU A 355 -9.19 -0.34 -19.54
C LEU A 355 -7.70 -0.01 -19.51
N GLY A 356 -7.23 1.00 -20.23
CA GLY A 356 -5.84 1.45 -20.21
C GLY A 356 -5.35 1.84 -18.83
N MET A 357 -6.17 2.59 -18.07
CA MET A 357 -5.90 2.96 -16.69
C MET A 357 -5.82 1.73 -15.77
N LEU A 358 -6.74 0.79 -15.89
CA LEU A 358 -6.75 -0.43 -15.07
C LEU A 358 -5.54 -1.33 -15.39
N LEU A 359 -5.24 -1.55 -16.66
CA LEU A 359 -4.06 -2.31 -17.10
C LEU A 359 -2.77 -1.66 -16.61
N GLY A 360 -2.66 -0.34 -16.76
CA GLY A 360 -1.51 0.44 -16.29
C GLY A 360 -1.31 0.33 -14.78
N ALA A 361 -2.39 0.47 -14.00
CA ALA A 361 -2.36 0.29 -12.55
C ALA A 361 -1.86 -1.09 -12.16
N THR A 362 -2.38 -2.13 -12.80
CA THR A 362 -2.04 -3.53 -12.50
C THR A 362 -0.60 -3.85 -12.86
N VAL A 363 -0.15 -3.44 -14.06
CA VAL A 363 1.24 -3.62 -14.53
C VAL A 363 2.23 -2.90 -13.62
N PHE A 364 1.94 -1.64 -13.29
CA PHE A 364 2.81 -0.83 -12.44
C PHE A 364 2.92 -1.42 -11.03
N LEU A 365 1.78 -1.77 -10.45
CA LEU A 365 1.73 -2.36 -9.12
C LEU A 365 2.42 -3.74 -9.08
N GLY A 366 2.13 -4.62 -10.05
CA GLY A 366 2.75 -5.95 -10.15
C GLY A 366 4.26 -5.89 -10.32
N THR A 367 4.75 -4.91 -11.08
CA THR A 367 6.19 -4.67 -11.27
C THR A 367 6.85 -4.15 -10.00
N THR A 368 6.23 -3.19 -9.31
CA THR A 368 6.80 -2.57 -8.11
C THR A 368 6.79 -3.51 -6.90
N LEU A 369 5.70 -4.26 -6.69
CA LEU A 369 5.56 -5.26 -5.62
C LEU A 369 6.29 -6.58 -5.93
N GLN A 370 6.57 -6.87 -7.19
CA GLN A 370 7.00 -8.18 -7.68
C GLN A 370 5.99 -9.30 -7.38
N ALA A 371 4.72 -8.97 -7.42
CA ALA A 371 3.60 -9.81 -7.03
C ALA A 371 2.46 -9.66 -8.06
N PRO A 372 2.52 -10.35 -9.20
CA PRO A 372 1.56 -10.17 -10.30
C PRO A 372 0.14 -10.60 -9.92
N LEU A 373 -0.04 -11.73 -9.25
CA LEU A 373 -1.38 -12.20 -8.84
C LEU A 373 -2.01 -11.26 -7.81
N THR A 374 -1.19 -10.81 -6.86
CA THR A 374 -1.61 -9.79 -5.88
C THR A 374 -2.05 -8.50 -6.57
N ALA A 375 -1.30 -8.05 -7.57
CA ALA A 375 -1.61 -6.80 -8.28
C ALA A 375 -2.94 -6.90 -9.05
N ILE A 376 -3.21 -8.03 -9.72
CA ILE A 376 -4.48 -8.29 -10.40
C ILE A 376 -5.63 -8.23 -9.39
N ALA A 377 -5.51 -8.99 -8.30
CA ALA A 377 -6.56 -9.07 -7.29
C ALA A 377 -6.78 -7.73 -6.56
N LEU A 378 -5.71 -6.96 -6.29
CA LEU A 378 -5.80 -5.61 -5.72
C LEU A 378 -6.49 -4.65 -6.69
N SER A 379 -6.13 -4.68 -7.98
CA SER A 379 -6.71 -3.78 -8.97
C SER A 379 -8.21 -4.02 -9.13
N LEU A 380 -8.63 -5.26 -9.23
CA LEU A 380 -10.05 -5.63 -9.30
C LEU A 380 -10.79 -5.26 -8.01
N GLY A 381 -10.21 -5.54 -6.85
CA GLY A 381 -10.82 -5.23 -5.55
C GLY A 381 -10.90 -3.73 -5.26
N PHE A 382 -9.90 -2.95 -5.64
CA PHE A 382 -9.89 -1.50 -5.44
C PHE A 382 -10.89 -0.75 -6.33
N THR A 383 -11.15 -1.26 -7.52
CA THR A 383 -12.02 -0.62 -8.52
C THR A 383 -13.40 -1.26 -8.64
N GLY A 384 -13.65 -2.37 -7.94
CA GLY A 384 -14.93 -3.08 -8.01
C GLY A 384 -15.24 -3.69 -9.38
N GLN A 385 -14.22 -3.94 -10.21
CA GLN A 385 -14.38 -4.42 -11.57
C GLN A 385 -14.66 -5.93 -11.64
N SER A 386 -15.26 -6.37 -12.75
CA SER A 386 -15.61 -7.76 -12.99
C SER A 386 -14.39 -8.67 -13.05
N LEU A 387 -14.55 -9.89 -12.52
CA LEU A 387 -13.53 -10.96 -12.63
C LEU A 387 -13.20 -11.35 -14.07
N SER A 388 -14.08 -11.07 -15.04
CA SER A 388 -13.81 -11.33 -16.46
C SER A 388 -12.58 -10.58 -16.98
N LEU A 389 -12.26 -9.42 -16.38
CA LEU A 389 -11.05 -8.64 -16.69
C LEU A 389 -9.74 -9.32 -16.24
N THR A 390 -9.81 -10.40 -15.46
CA THR A 390 -8.62 -11.18 -15.11
C THR A 390 -7.85 -11.63 -16.35
N ILE A 391 -8.54 -11.93 -17.47
CA ILE A 391 -7.90 -12.40 -18.70
C ILE A 391 -6.92 -11.36 -19.28
N PRO A 392 -7.34 -10.13 -19.65
CA PRO A 392 -6.39 -9.12 -20.16
C PRO A 392 -5.37 -8.67 -19.09
N LEU A 393 -5.72 -8.69 -17.79
CA LEU A 393 -4.80 -8.34 -16.72
C LEU A 393 -3.67 -9.39 -16.54
N VAL A 394 -3.99 -10.69 -16.68
CA VAL A 394 -2.98 -11.77 -16.67
C VAL A 394 -2.03 -11.63 -17.85
N LEU A 395 -2.56 -11.33 -19.06
CA LEU A 395 -1.71 -11.10 -20.22
C LEU A 395 -0.75 -9.93 -20.00
N ALA A 396 -1.27 -8.77 -19.55
CA ALA A 396 -0.45 -7.59 -19.32
C ALA A 396 0.62 -7.82 -18.25
N THR A 397 0.26 -8.44 -17.13
CA THR A 397 1.22 -8.75 -16.07
C THR A 397 2.21 -9.83 -16.48
N GLY A 398 1.82 -10.80 -17.29
CA GLY A 398 2.70 -11.82 -17.85
C GLY A 398 3.77 -11.21 -18.79
N VAL A 399 3.36 -10.32 -19.71
CA VAL A 399 4.30 -9.57 -20.57
C VAL A 399 5.24 -8.71 -19.71
N SER A 400 4.71 -7.98 -18.74
CA SER A 400 5.51 -7.18 -17.81
C SER A 400 6.52 -8.04 -17.02
N TYR A 401 6.12 -9.22 -16.58
CA TYR A 401 7.00 -10.16 -15.88
C TYR A 401 8.20 -10.57 -16.75
N VAL A 402 7.96 -10.92 -18.03
CA VAL A 402 9.02 -11.28 -18.98
C VAL A 402 9.99 -10.12 -19.20
N ILE A 403 9.48 -8.89 -19.39
CA ILE A 403 10.31 -7.69 -19.55
C ILE A 403 11.20 -7.49 -18.32
N ARG A 404 10.60 -7.58 -17.12
CA ARG A 404 11.32 -7.45 -15.86
C ARG A 404 12.44 -8.47 -15.73
N MET A 405 12.16 -9.76 -16.01
CA MET A 405 13.16 -10.83 -15.93
C MET A 405 14.37 -10.59 -16.85
N ARG A 406 14.12 -10.03 -18.04
CA ARG A 406 15.21 -9.64 -18.96
C ARG A 406 15.99 -8.42 -18.45
N TRP A 407 15.30 -7.48 -17.82
CA TRP A 407 15.94 -6.27 -17.27
C TRP A 407 16.83 -6.58 -16.05
N GLU A 408 16.39 -7.47 -15.16
CA GLU A 408 17.13 -7.84 -13.94
C GLU A 408 18.34 -8.75 -14.20
N LYS A 409 18.42 -9.35 -15.39
CA LYS A 409 19.58 -10.15 -15.85
C LYS A 409 20.70 -9.31 -16.45
N ARG A 410 20.44 -8.06 -16.79
CA ARG A 410 21.43 -7.06 -17.26
C ARG A 410 21.99 -6.25 -16.08
#